data_3f4fbdc8e3be54583748581d83d3b6ac
#
_entry.id   3f4fbdc8e3be54583748581d83d3b6ac
#
_cell.length_a   1.000
_cell.length_b   1.000
_cell.length_c   1.000
_cell.angle_alpha   90.00
_cell.angle_beta   90.00
_cell.angle_gamma   90.00
#
_symmetry.space_group_name_H-M   'P 1'
#
loop_
_entity.id
_entity.type
_entity.pdbx_description
1 polymer ?
#
loop_
_entity_poly.entity_id
_entity_poly.type
_entity_poly.pdbx_seq_one_letter_code
_entity_poly.pdbx_strand_id
1 'polypeptide(L)'
;VDNAKKIEQIKNRTKTFTREEFTKTLQACHNIIRNNDKLSPEAAFDEISKLLFMKIRYERQQRGTKVFTKAEYLSQADNYEKNVRPGLKARGIDQPYMQNLFDTTKIEFKEDHLFEDNDEIKIRENSFVQILEKLENYNLSDTQDDVKGIAFEQFLGTTFRGELGQFFTPRTIVDFMTEILDPQEGEVICDPTCGSGGFLIKAFEYVREKIEADVRSQKEKLRASLEGDDFDRKPEKEQIEISDKIDEMQTALNTELDTSIEGSRMYQLSRNCIYGTDANPRMAF
;
A
#
# COMPACT_ATOMS: atom_id res chain seq x y z
N VAL A 1 25.41 4.48 -25.65
CA VAL A 1 24.02 4.97 -25.41
C VAL A 1 23.22 3.96 -24.59
N ASP A 2 23.41 2.66 -24.82
CA ASP A 2 22.65 1.59 -24.15
C ASP A 2 23.01 1.38 -22.66
N ASN A 3 24.29 1.50 -22.33
CA ASN A 3 24.76 1.34 -20.94
C ASN A 3 24.35 2.49 -20.02
N ALA A 4 24.32 3.73 -20.53
CA ALA A 4 23.87 4.89 -19.75
C ALA A 4 22.38 4.78 -19.43
N LYS A 5 21.54 4.37 -20.37
CA LYS A 5 20.11 4.09 -20.15
C LYS A 5 19.88 2.95 -19.16
N LYS A 6 20.68 1.88 -19.23
CA LYS A 6 20.63 0.78 -18.26
C LYS A 6 20.99 1.23 -16.84
N ILE A 7 22.02 2.06 -16.70
CA ILE A 7 22.44 2.60 -15.39
C ILE A 7 21.35 3.51 -14.82
N GLU A 8 20.74 4.34 -15.67
CA GLU A 8 19.65 5.23 -15.27
C GLU A 8 18.39 4.44 -14.84
N GLN A 9 18.03 3.38 -15.57
CA GLN A 9 16.95 2.47 -15.18
C GLN A 9 17.23 1.77 -13.85
N ILE A 10 18.47 1.35 -13.58
CA ILE A 10 18.86 0.73 -12.31
C ILE A 10 18.76 1.76 -11.16
N LYS A 11 19.21 3.00 -11.38
CA LYS A 11 19.08 4.08 -10.39
C LYS A 11 17.64 4.41 -10.07
N ASN A 12 16.77 4.53 -11.09
CA ASN A 12 15.36 4.84 -10.91
C ASN A 12 14.60 3.71 -10.23
N ARG A 13 14.98 2.46 -10.50
CA ARG A 13 14.39 1.26 -9.88
C ARG A 13 14.55 1.22 -8.36
N THR A 14 15.67 1.76 -7.85
CA THR A 14 15.98 1.78 -6.42
C THR A 14 15.65 3.11 -5.75
N LYS A 15 15.21 4.11 -6.53
CA LYS A 15 14.88 5.43 -6.01
C LYS A 15 13.45 5.43 -5.48
N THR A 16 13.30 5.63 -4.18
CA THR A 16 12.01 5.83 -3.51
C THR A 16 11.75 7.32 -3.32
N PHE A 17 10.49 7.68 -3.15
CA PHE A 17 10.10 9.04 -2.83
C PHE A 17 10.50 9.43 -1.41
N THR A 18 10.99 10.66 -1.23
CA THR A 18 10.88 11.36 0.03
C THR A 18 9.46 11.95 0.16
N ARG A 19 9.05 12.26 1.40
CA ARG A 19 7.75 12.88 1.67
C ARG A 19 7.51 14.15 0.85
N GLU A 20 8.51 15.05 0.82
CA GLU A 20 8.41 16.32 0.11
C GLU A 20 8.34 16.13 -1.41
N GLU A 21 9.14 15.23 -1.97
CA GLU A 21 9.13 14.91 -3.40
C GLU A 21 7.79 14.34 -3.81
N PHE A 22 7.21 13.45 -3.01
CA PHE A 22 5.93 12.83 -3.34
C PHE A 22 4.78 13.85 -3.26
N THR A 23 4.73 14.68 -2.20
CA THR A 23 3.74 15.77 -2.09
C THR A 23 3.80 16.72 -3.28
N LYS A 24 5.00 17.16 -3.68
CA LYS A 24 5.19 18.03 -4.86
C LYS A 24 4.76 17.34 -6.15
N THR A 25 5.04 16.07 -6.28
CA THR A 25 4.66 15.27 -7.46
C THR A 25 3.16 15.12 -7.55
N LEU A 26 2.47 14.80 -6.45
CA LEU A 26 1.01 14.73 -6.39
C LEU A 26 0.36 16.07 -6.78
N GLN A 27 0.90 17.19 -6.27
CA GLN A 27 0.43 18.53 -6.64
C GLN A 27 0.63 18.82 -8.13
N ALA A 28 1.75 18.41 -8.71
CA ALA A 28 1.99 18.57 -10.14
C ALA A 28 1.01 17.71 -10.98
N CYS A 29 0.75 16.48 -10.58
CA CYS A 29 -0.24 15.60 -11.21
C CYS A 29 -1.65 16.19 -11.17
N HIS A 30 -2.06 16.69 -9.99
CA HIS A 30 -3.34 17.37 -9.81
C HIS A 30 -3.49 18.57 -10.75
N ASN A 31 -2.47 19.43 -10.85
CA ASN A 31 -2.48 20.58 -11.74
C ASN A 31 -2.59 20.17 -13.21
N ILE A 32 -1.96 19.08 -13.64
CA ILE A 32 -2.09 18.55 -15.00
C ILE A 32 -3.55 18.21 -15.29
N ILE A 33 -4.21 17.47 -14.42
CA ILE A 33 -5.61 17.06 -14.60
C ILE A 33 -6.55 18.28 -14.59
N ARG A 34 -6.38 19.18 -13.61
CA ARG A 34 -7.17 20.42 -13.51
C ARG A 34 -7.06 21.29 -14.75
N ASN A 35 -5.85 21.44 -15.27
CA ASN A 35 -5.61 22.30 -16.43
C ASN A 35 -6.07 21.67 -17.74
N ASN A 36 -5.81 20.39 -17.93
CA ASN A 36 -6.10 19.71 -19.18
C ASN A 36 -7.55 19.21 -19.25
N ASP A 37 -8.02 18.51 -18.20
CA ASP A 37 -9.29 17.76 -18.22
C ASP A 37 -10.44 18.53 -17.55
N LYS A 38 -10.15 19.65 -16.87
CA LYS A 38 -11.14 20.51 -16.21
C LYS A 38 -11.99 19.81 -15.14
N LEU A 39 -11.46 18.76 -14.54
CA LEU A 39 -12.13 18.04 -13.46
C LEU A 39 -12.14 18.87 -12.17
N SER A 40 -13.10 18.61 -11.28
CA SER A 40 -13.10 19.17 -9.93
C SER A 40 -11.87 18.71 -9.15
N PRO A 41 -11.45 19.38 -8.07
CA PRO A 41 -10.33 18.93 -7.25
C PRO A 41 -10.47 17.48 -6.79
N GLU A 42 -11.67 17.10 -6.33
CA GLU A 42 -11.98 15.73 -5.88
C GLU A 42 -11.87 14.71 -7.00
N ALA A 43 -12.46 15.01 -8.16
CA ALA A 43 -12.38 14.11 -9.32
C ALA A 43 -10.93 13.98 -9.84
N ALA A 44 -10.14 15.05 -9.75
CA ALA A 44 -8.72 15.00 -10.11
C ALA A 44 -7.92 14.13 -9.13
N PHE A 45 -8.24 14.17 -7.82
CA PHE A 45 -7.65 13.31 -6.82
C PHE A 45 -7.99 11.83 -7.05
N ASP A 46 -9.27 11.53 -7.34
CA ASP A 46 -9.74 10.19 -7.68
C ASP A 46 -8.94 9.60 -8.86
N GLU A 47 -8.75 10.38 -9.91
CA GLU A 47 -7.94 9.95 -11.06
C GLU A 47 -6.45 9.73 -10.71
N ILE A 48 -5.86 10.56 -9.84
CA ILE A 48 -4.49 10.35 -9.36
C ILE A 48 -4.41 9.02 -8.61
N SER A 49 -5.37 8.74 -7.72
CA SER A 49 -5.40 7.49 -6.95
C SER A 49 -5.43 6.27 -7.87
N LYS A 50 -6.30 6.26 -8.89
CA LYS A 50 -6.35 5.18 -9.89
C LYS A 50 -5.00 4.96 -10.58
N LEU A 51 -4.33 6.05 -10.98
CA LEU A 51 -3.00 5.98 -11.60
C LEU A 51 -1.92 5.41 -10.68
N LEU A 52 -1.94 5.80 -9.41
CA LEU A 52 -0.98 5.29 -8.43
C LEU A 52 -1.16 3.80 -8.20
N PHE A 53 -2.41 3.31 -8.11
CA PHE A 53 -2.67 1.88 -7.99
C PHE A 53 -2.26 1.10 -9.24
N MET A 54 -2.50 1.64 -10.45
CA MET A 54 -1.99 1.02 -11.69
C MET A 54 -0.47 0.92 -11.69
N LYS A 55 0.23 1.97 -11.22
CA LYS A 55 1.69 1.98 -11.10
C LYS A 55 2.19 0.98 -10.06
N ILE A 56 1.61 0.97 -8.87
CA ILE A 56 1.95 0.01 -7.79
C ILE A 56 1.78 -1.43 -8.28
N ARG A 57 0.64 -1.72 -8.90
CA ARG A 57 0.36 -3.04 -9.48
C ARG A 57 1.44 -3.46 -10.46
N TYR A 58 1.76 -2.63 -11.45
CA TYR A 58 2.80 -2.93 -12.44
C TYR A 58 4.15 -3.22 -11.76
N GLU A 59 4.57 -2.38 -10.83
CA GLU A 59 5.86 -2.50 -10.15
C GLU A 59 5.93 -3.75 -9.27
N ARG A 60 4.84 -4.11 -8.57
CA ARG A 60 4.73 -5.36 -7.80
C ARG A 60 4.83 -6.60 -8.70
N GLN A 61 4.15 -6.63 -9.83
CA GLN A 61 4.22 -7.74 -10.78
C GLN A 61 5.63 -7.93 -11.37
N GLN A 62 6.38 -6.84 -11.52
CA GLN A 62 7.78 -6.88 -11.91
C GLN A 62 8.74 -7.15 -10.73
N ARG A 63 8.23 -7.48 -9.54
CA ARG A 63 9.00 -7.71 -8.31
C ARG A 63 9.99 -6.57 -8.01
N GLY A 64 9.58 -5.32 -8.20
CA GLY A 64 10.43 -4.14 -8.04
C GLY A 64 11.59 -4.03 -9.06
N THR A 65 11.65 -4.91 -10.06
CA THR A 65 12.74 -4.88 -11.06
C THR A 65 12.59 -3.83 -12.14
N LYS A 66 11.39 -3.30 -12.33
CA LYS A 66 11.08 -2.27 -13.32
C LYS A 66 10.12 -1.25 -12.73
N VAL A 67 10.35 0.02 -13.04
CA VAL A 67 9.43 1.12 -12.78
C VAL A 67 8.46 1.26 -13.96
N PHE A 68 7.21 1.60 -13.69
CA PHE A 68 6.23 1.87 -14.74
C PHE A 68 6.51 3.23 -15.37
N THR A 69 7.06 3.22 -16.58
CA THR A 69 7.48 4.42 -17.32
C THR A 69 6.53 4.75 -18.45
N LYS A 70 6.58 6.00 -18.92
CA LYS A 70 5.90 6.43 -20.15
C LYS A 70 6.25 5.55 -21.35
N ALA A 71 7.53 5.23 -21.53
CA ALA A 71 7.98 4.41 -22.66
C ALA A 71 7.38 3.00 -22.61
N GLU A 72 7.30 2.41 -21.43
CA GLU A 72 6.66 1.10 -21.24
C GLU A 72 5.17 1.16 -21.53
N TYR A 73 4.46 2.18 -20.99
CA TYR A 73 3.04 2.39 -21.27
C TYR A 73 2.76 2.50 -22.77
N LEU A 74 3.50 3.37 -23.47
CA LEU A 74 3.30 3.58 -24.92
C LEU A 74 3.57 2.31 -25.74
N SER A 75 4.58 1.53 -25.36
CA SER A 75 4.87 0.25 -26.02
C SER A 75 3.75 -0.77 -25.83
N GLN A 76 3.20 -0.87 -24.62
CA GLN A 76 2.09 -1.76 -24.31
C GLN A 76 0.78 -1.29 -24.96
N ALA A 77 0.53 0.02 -24.99
CA ALA A 77 -0.62 0.60 -25.67
C ALA A 77 -0.60 0.33 -27.18
N ASP A 78 0.55 0.51 -27.85
CA ASP A 78 0.71 0.22 -29.28
C ASP A 78 0.44 -1.27 -29.58
N ASN A 79 0.98 -2.17 -28.76
CA ASN A 79 0.71 -3.61 -28.89
C ASN A 79 -0.78 -3.94 -28.68
N TYR A 80 -1.41 -3.33 -27.67
CA TYR A 80 -2.83 -3.53 -27.38
C TYR A 80 -3.72 -3.07 -28.53
N GLU A 81 -3.50 -1.86 -29.04
CA GLU A 81 -4.27 -1.29 -30.14
C GLU A 81 -4.17 -2.13 -31.42
N LYS A 82 -3.00 -2.71 -31.71
CA LYS A 82 -2.76 -3.52 -32.91
C LYS A 82 -3.26 -4.95 -32.79
N ASN A 83 -3.05 -5.58 -31.64
CA ASN A 83 -3.17 -7.03 -31.51
C ASN A 83 -4.34 -7.48 -30.61
N VAL A 84 -4.83 -6.66 -29.70
CA VAL A 84 -5.84 -7.04 -28.70
C VAL A 84 -7.18 -6.37 -28.97
N ARG A 85 -7.19 -5.05 -29.10
CA ARG A 85 -8.42 -4.25 -29.26
C ARG A 85 -9.28 -4.67 -30.44
N PRO A 86 -8.74 -5.03 -31.62
CA PRO A 86 -9.57 -5.49 -32.74
C PRO A 86 -10.41 -6.73 -32.40
N GLY A 87 -9.82 -7.68 -31.66
CA GLY A 87 -10.52 -8.87 -31.19
C GLY A 87 -11.61 -8.57 -30.15
N LEU A 88 -11.38 -7.59 -29.29
CA LEU A 88 -12.38 -7.13 -28.31
C LEU A 88 -13.53 -6.38 -29.00
N LYS A 89 -13.23 -5.51 -29.97
CA LYS A 89 -14.25 -4.82 -30.80
C LYS A 89 -15.16 -5.80 -31.52
N ALA A 90 -14.63 -6.88 -32.05
CA ALA A 90 -15.42 -7.94 -32.68
C ALA A 90 -16.41 -8.61 -31.70
N ARG A 91 -16.17 -8.51 -30.39
CA ARG A 91 -17.02 -9.00 -29.30
C ARG A 91 -17.92 -7.91 -28.70
N GLY A 92 -17.94 -6.71 -29.29
CA GLY A 92 -18.72 -5.57 -28.81
C GLY A 92 -18.07 -4.76 -27.67
N ILE A 93 -16.80 -5.01 -27.35
CA ILE A 93 -16.05 -4.29 -26.31
C ILE A 93 -15.06 -3.33 -26.99
N ASP A 94 -15.36 -2.05 -26.97
CA ASP A 94 -14.45 -1.01 -27.52
C ASP A 94 -13.94 -0.11 -26.39
N GLN A 95 -12.78 -0.45 -25.84
CA GLN A 95 -12.15 0.35 -24.79
C GLN A 95 -10.68 0.63 -25.11
N PRO A 96 -10.16 1.82 -24.76
CA PRO A 96 -8.75 2.16 -24.91
C PRO A 96 -7.87 1.36 -23.95
N TYR A 97 -6.57 1.27 -24.25
CA TYR A 97 -5.61 0.53 -23.40
C TYR A 97 -5.59 1.03 -21.96
N MET A 98 -5.68 2.34 -21.75
CA MET A 98 -5.69 2.94 -20.43
C MET A 98 -6.84 2.39 -19.54
N GLN A 99 -8.05 2.27 -20.10
CA GLN A 99 -9.18 1.68 -19.40
C GLN A 99 -8.99 0.18 -19.13
N ASN A 100 -8.47 -0.55 -20.10
CA ASN A 100 -8.15 -1.98 -19.95
C ASN A 100 -7.12 -2.20 -18.81
N LEU A 101 -6.10 -1.35 -18.74
CA LEU A 101 -5.10 -1.39 -17.68
C LEU A 101 -5.72 -1.13 -16.30
N PHE A 102 -6.66 -0.19 -16.21
CA PHE A 102 -7.39 0.09 -14.97
C PHE A 102 -8.32 -1.06 -14.59
N ASP A 103 -9.08 -1.62 -15.53
CA ASP A 103 -9.96 -2.78 -15.26
C ASP A 103 -9.17 -3.98 -14.74
N THR A 104 -7.99 -4.22 -15.29
CA THR A 104 -7.09 -5.26 -14.78
C THR A 104 -6.60 -4.94 -13.36
N THR A 105 -6.42 -3.66 -13.03
CA THR A 105 -6.05 -3.21 -11.69
C THR A 105 -7.20 -3.41 -10.72
N LYS A 106 -8.45 -3.09 -11.10
CA LYS A 106 -9.64 -3.36 -10.28
C LYS A 106 -9.76 -4.83 -9.88
N ILE A 107 -9.46 -5.75 -10.81
CA ILE A 107 -9.52 -7.20 -10.54
C ILE A 107 -8.51 -7.59 -9.45
N GLU A 108 -7.28 -7.07 -9.50
CA GLU A 108 -6.23 -7.40 -8.54
C GLU A 108 -6.52 -6.88 -7.13
N PHE A 109 -7.14 -5.70 -7.03
CA PHE A 109 -7.51 -5.07 -5.75
C PHE A 109 -8.98 -5.28 -5.36
N LYS A 110 -9.64 -6.30 -5.94
CA LYS A 110 -11.08 -6.54 -5.71
C LYS A 110 -11.40 -6.87 -4.25
N GLU A 111 -10.55 -7.65 -3.60
CA GLU A 111 -10.72 -8.04 -2.20
C GLU A 111 -10.53 -6.86 -1.24
N ASP A 112 -9.78 -5.85 -1.66
CA ASP A 112 -9.54 -4.63 -0.87
C ASP A 112 -10.69 -3.62 -1.00
N HIS A 113 -11.69 -3.87 -1.87
CA HIS A 113 -12.85 -2.99 -2.13
C HIS A 113 -12.48 -1.55 -2.47
N LEU A 114 -11.32 -1.34 -3.12
CA LEU A 114 -10.79 -0.01 -3.44
C LEU A 114 -11.53 0.69 -4.59
N PHE A 115 -12.16 -0.07 -5.48
CA PHE A 115 -12.79 0.44 -6.68
C PHE A 115 -14.16 -0.24 -6.89
N GLU A 116 -15.10 0.56 -7.39
CA GLU A 116 -16.39 0.05 -7.84
C GLU A 116 -16.29 -0.58 -9.23
N ASP A 117 -17.16 -1.56 -9.53
CA ASP A 117 -17.15 -2.25 -10.83
C ASP A 117 -17.36 -1.28 -12.01
N ASN A 118 -18.13 -0.20 -11.80
CA ASN A 118 -18.44 0.84 -12.77
C ASN A 118 -17.45 2.01 -12.80
N ASP A 119 -16.38 1.97 -12.01
CA ASP A 119 -15.36 2.99 -12.06
C ASP A 119 -14.63 2.98 -13.40
N GLU A 120 -14.51 4.18 -13.97
CA GLU A 120 -13.84 4.43 -15.26
C GLU A 120 -12.78 5.53 -15.10
N ILE A 121 -11.80 5.53 -16.01
CA ILE A 121 -10.82 6.62 -16.13
C ILE A 121 -11.48 7.80 -16.86
N LYS A 122 -11.46 8.99 -16.24
CA LYS A 122 -12.10 10.22 -16.74
C LYS A 122 -11.14 11.20 -17.39
N ILE A 123 -9.83 10.98 -17.24
CA ILE A 123 -8.80 11.84 -17.87
C ILE A 123 -8.45 11.36 -19.26
N ARG A 124 -7.95 12.28 -20.08
CA ARG A 124 -7.45 11.96 -21.41
C ARG A 124 -6.08 11.28 -21.34
N GLU A 125 -5.78 10.46 -22.34
CA GLU A 125 -4.51 9.74 -22.42
C GLU A 125 -3.29 10.65 -22.38
N ASN A 126 -3.38 11.85 -22.97
CA ASN A 126 -2.30 12.83 -22.90
C ASN A 126 -2.00 13.29 -21.46
N SER A 127 -3.02 13.45 -20.62
CA SER A 127 -2.86 13.80 -19.21
C SER A 127 -2.27 12.61 -18.44
N PHE A 128 -2.74 11.39 -18.72
CA PHE A 128 -2.19 10.16 -18.16
C PHE A 128 -0.70 10.03 -18.43
N VAL A 129 -0.28 10.20 -19.68
CA VAL A 129 1.14 10.13 -20.09
C VAL A 129 1.99 11.20 -19.41
N GLN A 130 1.49 12.44 -19.29
CA GLN A 130 2.19 13.52 -18.58
C GLN A 130 2.36 13.21 -17.09
N ILE A 131 1.37 12.58 -16.47
CA ILE A 131 1.46 12.15 -15.06
C ILE A 131 2.47 11.02 -14.91
N LEU A 132 2.48 10.04 -15.80
CA LEU A 132 3.50 8.99 -15.80
C LEU A 132 4.91 9.57 -15.88
N GLU A 133 5.16 10.59 -16.71
CA GLU A 133 6.47 11.27 -16.77
C GLU A 133 6.90 11.88 -15.43
N LYS A 134 5.95 12.31 -14.58
CA LYS A 134 6.27 12.82 -13.24
C LYS A 134 6.61 11.70 -12.25
N LEU A 135 6.01 10.53 -12.44
CA LEU A 135 6.13 9.41 -11.53
C LEU A 135 7.22 8.40 -11.94
N GLU A 136 7.66 8.38 -13.21
CA GLU A 136 8.53 7.34 -13.77
C GLU A 136 9.95 7.28 -13.16
N ASN A 137 10.39 8.35 -12.48
CA ASN A 137 11.71 8.39 -11.86
C ASN A 137 11.79 7.68 -10.50
N TYR A 138 10.66 7.18 -9.99
CA TYR A 138 10.57 6.60 -8.65
C TYR A 138 9.86 5.25 -8.67
N ASN A 139 10.31 4.35 -7.80
CA ASN A 139 9.59 3.13 -7.49
C ASN A 139 8.59 3.40 -6.36
N LEU A 140 7.31 3.36 -6.70
CA LEU A 140 6.24 3.62 -5.74
C LEU A 140 5.94 2.40 -4.86
N SER A 141 6.11 1.18 -5.38
CA SER A 141 5.88 -0.04 -4.62
C SER A 141 6.86 -0.21 -3.46
N ASP A 142 8.11 0.27 -3.63
CA ASP A 142 9.16 0.20 -2.61
C ASP A 142 9.21 1.46 -1.71
N THR A 143 8.40 2.49 -2.02
CA THR A 143 8.28 3.67 -1.16
C THR A 143 7.54 3.27 0.12
N GLN A 144 8.09 3.66 1.28
CA GLN A 144 7.51 3.34 2.59
C GLN A 144 6.07 3.84 2.71
N ASP A 145 5.21 3.06 3.36
CA ASP A 145 3.77 3.35 3.45
C ASP A 145 3.49 4.62 4.25
N ASP A 146 4.26 4.91 5.29
CA ASP A 146 4.18 6.16 6.04
C ASP A 146 4.50 7.39 5.17
N VAL A 147 5.51 7.30 4.28
CA VAL A 147 5.84 8.36 3.32
C VAL A 147 4.67 8.60 2.38
N LYS A 148 4.05 7.54 1.86
CA LYS A 148 2.86 7.63 1.01
C LYS A 148 1.69 8.27 1.76
N GLY A 149 1.34 7.76 2.92
CA GLY A 149 0.21 8.23 3.73
C GLY A 149 0.34 9.70 4.11
N ILE A 150 1.49 10.13 4.66
CA ILE A 150 1.70 11.52 5.07
C ILE A 150 1.73 12.47 3.87
N ALA A 151 2.32 12.05 2.73
CA ALA A 151 2.32 12.87 1.53
C ALA A 151 0.89 13.07 0.97
N PHE A 152 0.06 12.03 1.02
CA PHE A 152 -1.36 12.12 0.67
C PHE A 152 -2.12 13.07 1.60
N GLU A 153 -1.93 12.97 2.90
CA GLU A 153 -2.55 13.88 3.88
C GLU A 153 -2.14 15.34 3.65
N GLN A 154 -0.86 15.60 3.42
CA GLN A 154 -0.38 16.94 3.11
C GLN A 154 -0.95 17.47 1.81
N PHE A 155 -1.00 16.65 0.77
CA PHE A 155 -1.58 17.00 -0.51
C PHE A 155 -3.08 17.33 -0.37
N LEU A 156 -3.85 16.47 0.29
CA LEU A 156 -5.25 16.69 0.59
C LEU A 156 -5.45 17.97 1.41
N GLY A 157 -4.69 18.13 2.50
CA GLY A 157 -4.77 19.29 3.36
C GLY A 157 -4.45 20.63 2.66
N THR A 158 -3.58 20.63 1.65
CA THR A 158 -3.26 21.83 0.88
C THR A 158 -4.24 22.09 -0.26
N THR A 159 -4.75 21.05 -0.90
CA THR A 159 -5.59 21.12 -2.08
C THR A 159 -7.06 21.39 -1.73
N PHE A 160 -7.52 20.84 -0.61
CA PHE A 160 -8.94 20.90 -0.20
C PHE A 160 -9.21 21.83 0.98
N ARG A 161 -8.19 22.52 1.52
CA ARG A 161 -8.41 23.54 2.54
C ARG A 161 -9.35 24.62 2.03
N GLY A 162 -10.59 24.55 2.48
CA GLY A 162 -11.63 25.55 2.18
C GLY A 162 -12.72 25.13 1.20
N GLU A 163 -12.53 24.10 0.38
CA GLU A 163 -13.57 23.63 -0.55
C GLU A 163 -14.46 22.51 0.04
N LEU A 164 -13.90 21.64 0.90
CA LEU A 164 -14.63 20.50 1.48
C LEU A 164 -14.87 20.59 3.00
N GLY A 165 -14.26 21.55 3.70
CA GLY A 165 -14.41 21.66 5.15
C GLY A 165 -13.85 20.45 5.92
N GLN A 166 -13.08 19.57 5.27
CA GLN A 166 -12.50 18.39 5.87
C GLN A 166 -11.08 18.69 6.35
N PHE A 167 -10.78 18.29 7.59
CA PHE A 167 -9.49 18.47 8.22
C PHE A 167 -9.02 17.12 8.77
N PHE A 168 -7.80 16.75 8.41
CA PHE A 168 -7.15 15.60 9.02
C PHE A 168 -6.66 15.95 10.42
N THR A 169 -6.85 15.05 11.36
CA THR A 169 -6.30 15.21 12.71
C THR A 169 -4.77 15.13 12.63
N PRO A 170 -4.05 16.12 13.21
CA PRO A 170 -2.58 16.07 13.24
C PRO A 170 -2.07 14.77 13.85
N ARG A 171 -1.04 14.16 13.25
CA ARG A 171 -0.49 12.87 13.70
C ARG A 171 -0.09 12.86 15.16
N THR A 172 0.47 13.95 15.67
CA THR A 172 0.83 14.08 17.10
C THR A 172 -0.37 13.96 18.03
N ILE A 173 -1.56 14.38 17.58
CA ILE A 173 -2.82 14.22 18.36
C ILE A 173 -3.30 12.77 18.27
N VAL A 174 -3.22 12.17 17.08
CA VAL A 174 -3.57 10.75 16.86
C VAL A 174 -2.68 9.86 17.75
N ASP A 175 -1.36 10.08 17.73
CA ASP A 175 -0.39 9.36 18.57
C ASP A 175 -0.73 9.49 20.06
N PHE A 176 -0.91 10.73 20.54
CA PHE A 176 -1.24 11.02 21.91
C PHE A 176 -2.54 10.35 22.38
N MET A 177 -3.60 10.42 21.55
CA MET A 177 -4.89 9.79 21.87
C MET A 177 -4.77 8.26 21.89
N THR A 178 -4.06 7.67 20.95
CA THR A 178 -3.84 6.22 20.91
C THR A 178 -3.04 5.74 22.12
N GLU A 179 -2.00 6.47 22.53
CA GLU A 179 -1.22 6.15 23.72
C GLU A 179 -2.06 6.25 25.02
N ILE A 180 -2.95 7.23 25.14
CA ILE A 180 -3.85 7.35 26.31
C ILE A 180 -4.87 6.23 26.35
N LEU A 181 -5.46 5.86 25.19
CA LEU A 181 -6.44 4.79 25.11
C LEU A 181 -5.81 3.42 25.34
N ASP A 182 -4.52 3.29 25.05
CA ASP A 182 -3.72 2.07 25.22
C ASP A 182 -4.42 0.80 24.71
N PRO A 183 -4.86 0.75 23.44
CA PRO A 183 -5.62 -0.36 22.94
C PRO A 183 -4.87 -1.68 23.09
N GLN A 184 -5.60 -2.73 23.48
CA GLN A 184 -5.04 -4.04 23.74
C GLN A 184 -5.42 -5.03 22.62
N GLU A 185 -4.64 -6.09 22.49
CA GLU A 185 -4.94 -7.20 21.58
C GLU A 185 -6.32 -7.80 21.87
N GLY A 186 -7.10 -8.03 20.82
CA GLY A 186 -8.46 -8.57 20.91
C GLY A 186 -9.55 -7.54 21.16
N GLU A 187 -9.21 -6.29 21.45
CA GLU A 187 -10.19 -5.21 21.53
C GLU A 187 -10.65 -4.80 20.14
N VAL A 188 -11.94 -4.48 20.02
CA VAL A 188 -12.55 -3.99 18.78
C VAL A 188 -12.55 -2.47 18.78
N ILE A 189 -11.91 -1.91 17.77
CA ILE A 189 -11.76 -0.47 17.58
C ILE A 189 -12.60 -0.05 16.38
N CYS A 190 -13.47 0.95 16.55
CA CYS A 190 -14.30 1.49 15.49
C CYS A 190 -14.17 3.01 15.43
N ASP A 191 -13.86 3.52 14.23
CA ASP A 191 -13.93 4.95 13.94
C ASP A 191 -15.09 5.22 12.96
N PRO A 192 -16.19 5.82 13.43
CA PRO A 192 -17.39 6.08 12.60
C PRO A 192 -17.21 7.24 11.62
N THR A 193 -16.08 7.94 11.66
CA THR A 193 -15.73 9.09 10.81
C THR A 193 -14.28 9.03 10.38
N CYS A 194 -13.85 7.85 9.94
CA CYS A 194 -12.45 7.48 9.86
C CYS A 194 -11.64 8.32 8.85
N GLY A 195 -12.28 9.00 7.92
CA GLY A 195 -11.56 9.71 6.86
C GLY A 195 -10.59 8.77 6.14
N SER A 196 -9.31 9.14 6.09
CA SER A 196 -8.23 8.30 5.55
C SER A 196 -7.73 7.22 6.52
N GLY A 197 -8.42 6.97 7.61
CA GLY A 197 -8.07 5.92 8.58
C GLY A 197 -6.92 6.26 9.52
N GLY A 198 -6.59 7.54 9.70
CA GLY A 198 -5.43 7.95 10.51
C GLY A 198 -5.40 7.35 11.92
N PHE A 199 -6.52 7.36 12.64
CA PHE A 199 -6.64 6.73 13.96
C PHE A 199 -6.58 5.21 13.89
N LEU A 200 -7.24 4.60 12.89
CA LEU A 200 -7.28 3.15 12.73
C LEU A 200 -5.92 2.57 12.39
N ILE A 201 -5.18 3.22 11.49
CA ILE A 201 -3.81 2.83 11.14
C ILE A 201 -2.92 2.89 12.37
N LYS A 202 -2.98 4.00 13.13
CA LYS A 202 -2.17 4.15 14.34
C LYS A 202 -2.52 3.13 15.42
N ALA A 203 -3.80 2.88 15.64
CA ALA A 203 -4.25 1.86 16.59
C ALA A 203 -3.78 0.45 16.18
N PHE A 204 -3.87 0.13 14.89
CA PHE A 204 -3.33 -1.11 14.33
C PHE A 204 -1.83 -1.24 14.57
N GLU A 205 -1.04 -0.22 14.22
CA GLU A 205 0.41 -0.20 14.44
C GLU A 205 0.78 -0.38 15.91
N TYR A 206 0.07 0.30 16.79
CA TYR A 206 0.29 0.26 18.23
C TYR A 206 0.07 -1.15 18.82
N VAL A 207 -1.04 -1.82 18.45
CA VAL A 207 -1.32 -3.19 18.90
C VAL A 207 -0.38 -4.19 18.24
N ARG A 208 -0.07 -4.00 16.95
CA ARG A 208 0.91 -4.83 16.22
C ARG A 208 2.26 -4.83 16.92
N GLU A 209 2.78 -3.66 17.30
CA GLU A 209 4.07 -3.55 17.99
C GLU A 209 4.06 -4.32 19.33
N LYS A 210 2.94 -4.33 20.07
CA LYS A 210 2.78 -5.13 21.29
C LYS A 210 2.83 -6.62 20.98
N ILE A 211 2.12 -7.08 19.94
CA ILE A 211 2.13 -8.49 19.51
C ILE A 211 3.55 -8.92 19.11
N GLU A 212 4.23 -8.11 18.31
CA GLU A 212 5.60 -8.38 17.87
C GLU A 212 6.58 -8.44 19.05
N ALA A 213 6.43 -7.53 20.02
CA ALA A 213 7.26 -7.50 21.22
C ALA A 213 7.02 -8.75 22.10
N ASP A 214 5.77 -9.17 22.27
CA ASP A 214 5.42 -10.38 23.01
C ASP A 214 5.97 -11.63 22.33
N VAL A 215 5.77 -11.80 21.02
CA VAL A 215 6.34 -12.92 20.24
C VAL A 215 7.87 -12.95 20.35
N ARG A 216 8.52 -11.78 20.28
CA ARG A 216 9.99 -11.68 20.48
C ARG A 216 10.40 -12.14 21.86
N SER A 217 9.72 -11.67 22.91
CA SER A 217 10.00 -12.06 24.29
C SER A 217 9.83 -13.57 24.50
N GLN A 218 8.79 -14.18 23.93
CA GLN A 218 8.58 -15.62 23.99
C GLN A 218 9.70 -16.42 23.31
N LYS A 219 10.15 -15.96 22.12
CA LYS A 219 11.29 -16.58 21.42
C LYS A 219 12.59 -16.47 22.20
N GLU A 220 12.84 -15.33 22.84
CA GLU A 220 14.03 -15.15 23.70
C GLU A 220 14.00 -16.10 24.89
N LYS A 221 12.85 -16.27 25.54
CA LYS A 221 12.68 -17.25 26.65
C LYS A 221 12.92 -18.69 26.17
N LEU A 222 12.42 -19.06 24.98
CA LEU A 222 12.66 -20.38 24.40
C LEU A 222 14.16 -20.60 24.11
N ARG A 223 14.85 -19.60 23.55
CA ARG A 223 16.30 -19.68 23.31
C ARG A 223 17.10 -19.82 24.62
N ALA A 224 16.75 -18.99 25.60
CA ALA A 224 17.41 -19.08 26.91
C ALA A 224 17.29 -20.45 27.58
N SER A 225 16.27 -21.24 27.27
CA SER A 225 16.13 -22.61 27.77
C SER A 225 17.10 -23.62 27.15
N LEU A 226 17.77 -23.26 26.04
CA LEU A 226 18.86 -24.04 25.43
C LEU A 226 20.24 -23.64 25.96
N GLU A 227 20.31 -22.61 26.80
CA GLU A 227 21.56 -22.10 27.36
C GLU A 227 21.66 -22.45 28.85
N GLY A 228 22.84 -22.91 29.27
CA GLY A 228 23.17 -23.12 30.66
C GLY A 228 23.47 -24.55 31.05
N ASP A 229 24.07 -24.69 32.23
CA ASP A 229 24.60 -25.95 32.76
C ASP A 229 23.57 -27.09 32.85
N ASP A 230 22.30 -26.75 33.03
CA ASP A 230 21.23 -27.74 33.11
C ASP A 230 20.92 -28.40 31.76
N PHE A 231 20.98 -27.63 30.65
CA PHE A 231 20.84 -28.18 29.32
C PHE A 231 22.09 -28.99 28.91
N ASP A 232 23.27 -28.44 29.15
CA ASP A 232 24.55 -29.04 28.76
C ASP A 232 24.81 -30.41 29.50
N ARG A 233 24.24 -30.59 30.67
CA ARG A 233 24.34 -31.88 31.44
C ARG A 233 23.41 -32.98 30.99
N LYS A 234 22.44 -32.66 30.10
CA LYS A 234 21.47 -33.65 29.60
C LYS A 234 22.14 -34.60 28.59
N PRO A 235 21.64 -35.86 28.48
CA PRO A 235 22.06 -36.73 27.41
C PRO A 235 21.81 -36.12 26.03
N GLU A 236 22.73 -36.37 25.09
CA GLU A 236 22.65 -35.80 23.71
C GLU A 236 21.29 -36.01 23.04
N LYS A 237 20.69 -37.21 23.24
CA LYS A 237 19.35 -37.51 22.73
C LYS A 237 18.28 -36.57 23.28
N GLU A 238 18.34 -36.26 24.56
CA GLU A 238 17.40 -35.34 25.22
C GLU A 238 17.61 -33.91 24.79
N GLN A 239 18.87 -33.48 24.56
CA GLN A 239 19.21 -32.18 24.03
C GLN A 239 18.61 -31.99 22.62
N ILE A 240 18.70 -33.01 21.76
CA ILE A 240 18.12 -33.00 20.42
C ILE A 240 16.59 -32.90 20.50
N GLU A 241 15.93 -33.70 21.31
CA GLU A 241 14.47 -33.69 21.48
C GLU A 241 13.95 -32.30 21.97
N ILE A 242 14.70 -31.68 22.88
CA ILE A 242 14.38 -30.33 23.39
C ILE A 242 14.57 -29.27 22.28
N SER A 243 15.68 -29.35 21.54
CA SER A 243 15.98 -28.44 20.44
C SER A 243 14.90 -28.49 19.34
N ASP A 244 14.55 -29.70 18.90
CA ASP A 244 13.51 -29.92 17.88
C ASP A 244 12.17 -29.34 18.32
N LYS A 245 11.78 -29.56 19.59
CA LYS A 245 10.55 -28.99 20.14
C LYS A 245 10.57 -27.48 20.21
N ILE A 246 11.71 -26.87 20.51
CA ILE A 246 11.85 -25.40 20.54
C ILE A 246 11.77 -24.83 19.13
N ASP A 247 12.36 -25.50 18.15
CA ASP A 247 12.26 -25.07 16.74
C ASP A 247 10.81 -25.14 16.23
N GLU A 248 10.05 -26.17 16.58
CA GLU A 248 8.61 -26.23 16.30
C GLU A 248 7.85 -25.07 16.96
N MET A 249 8.13 -24.76 18.23
CA MET A 249 7.48 -23.67 18.94
C MET A 249 7.87 -22.30 18.34
N GLN A 250 9.12 -22.09 17.96
CA GLN A 250 9.55 -20.86 17.28
C GLN A 250 8.88 -20.69 15.91
N THR A 251 8.70 -21.79 15.18
CA THR A 251 7.98 -21.79 13.91
C THR A 251 6.51 -21.43 14.12
N ALA A 252 5.85 -22.00 15.12
CA ALA A 252 4.48 -21.65 15.49
C ALA A 252 4.35 -20.16 15.85
N LEU A 253 5.29 -19.60 16.63
CA LEU A 253 5.34 -18.19 16.97
C LEU A 253 5.54 -17.27 15.74
N ASN A 254 6.22 -17.74 14.70
CA ASN A 254 6.32 -17.00 13.44
C ASN A 254 4.97 -16.90 12.73
N THR A 255 4.15 -17.95 12.77
CA THR A 255 2.83 -17.96 12.13
C THR A 255 1.87 -16.98 12.77
N GLU A 256 2.06 -16.62 14.05
CA GLU A 256 1.24 -15.61 14.73
C GLU A 256 1.39 -14.19 14.15
N LEU A 257 2.50 -13.93 13.46
CA LEU A 257 2.78 -12.64 12.80
C LEU A 257 2.34 -12.60 11.34
N ASP A 258 1.77 -13.66 10.80
CA ASP A 258 1.37 -13.74 9.40
C ASP A 258 -0.11 -13.35 9.24
N THR A 259 -0.36 -12.26 8.52
CA THR A 259 -1.71 -11.76 8.24
C THR A 259 -2.52 -12.63 7.27
N SER A 260 -1.88 -13.58 6.57
CA SER A 260 -2.54 -14.50 5.63
C SER A 260 -3.06 -15.77 6.29
N ILE A 261 -2.58 -16.09 7.50
CA ILE A 261 -2.96 -17.30 8.23
C ILE A 261 -4.21 -17.02 9.08
N GLU A 262 -5.33 -17.59 8.67
CA GLU A 262 -6.58 -17.50 9.42
C GLU A 262 -6.39 -18.01 10.85
N GLY A 263 -6.78 -17.19 11.84
CA GLY A 263 -6.62 -17.51 13.25
C GLY A 263 -5.32 -17.01 13.89
N SER A 264 -4.32 -16.57 13.13
CA SER A 264 -3.13 -15.91 13.70
C SER A 264 -3.49 -14.61 14.42
N ARG A 265 -2.67 -14.20 15.38
CA ARG A 265 -2.87 -12.95 16.13
C ARG A 265 -2.92 -11.73 15.19
N MET A 266 -2.04 -11.71 14.19
CA MET A 266 -1.97 -10.62 13.23
C MET A 266 -3.17 -10.61 12.26
N TYR A 267 -3.65 -11.79 11.85
CA TYR A 267 -4.89 -11.92 11.08
C TYR A 267 -6.09 -11.42 11.87
N GLN A 268 -6.23 -11.80 13.15
CA GLN A 268 -7.32 -11.35 14.02
C GLN A 268 -7.30 -9.83 14.17
N LEU A 269 -6.13 -9.24 14.42
CA LEU A 269 -5.99 -7.79 14.50
C LEU A 269 -6.45 -7.10 13.22
N SER A 270 -5.98 -7.57 12.07
CA SER A 270 -6.22 -6.90 10.78
C SER A 270 -7.64 -7.07 10.25
N ARG A 271 -8.31 -8.20 10.55
CA ARG A 271 -9.61 -8.55 9.95
C ARG A 271 -10.79 -8.41 10.91
N ASN A 272 -10.55 -8.55 12.22
CA ASN A 272 -11.63 -8.68 13.19
C ASN A 272 -11.61 -7.64 14.33
N CYS A 273 -10.61 -6.76 14.35
CA CYS A 273 -10.48 -5.79 15.44
C CYS A 273 -10.56 -4.32 14.99
N ILE A 274 -10.34 -4.03 13.70
CA ILE A 274 -10.25 -2.64 13.22
C ILE A 274 -11.39 -2.38 12.22
N TYR A 275 -12.23 -1.41 12.54
CA TYR A 275 -13.39 -1.04 11.73
C TYR A 275 -13.45 0.47 11.52
N GLY A 276 -13.73 0.89 10.30
CA GLY A 276 -13.92 2.30 9.95
C GLY A 276 -15.11 2.49 9.03
N THR A 277 -15.74 3.63 9.15
CA THR A 277 -16.74 4.10 8.20
C THR A 277 -16.61 5.61 8.01
N ASP A 278 -16.97 6.11 6.86
CA ASP A 278 -17.03 7.53 6.58
C ASP A 278 -18.26 7.84 5.71
N ALA A 279 -18.86 9.01 5.91
CA ALA A 279 -20.01 9.46 5.10
C ALA A 279 -19.60 9.76 3.66
N ASN A 280 -18.32 10.09 3.43
CA ASN A 280 -17.75 10.29 2.11
C ASN A 280 -17.02 9.02 1.66
N PRO A 281 -17.59 8.22 0.73
CA PRO A 281 -17.00 6.94 0.31
C PRO A 281 -15.61 7.11 -0.32
N ARG A 282 -15.23 8.32 -0.76
CA ARG A 282 -13.90 8.61 -1.30
C ARG A 282 -12.84 8.83 -0.24
N MET A 283 -13.23 8.95 1.02
CA MET A 283 -12.31 9.16 2.15
C MET A 283 -12.02 7.86 2.90
N ALA A 284 -12.84 6.83 2.73
CA ALA A 284 -12.72 5.54 3.41
C ALA A 284 -11.83 4.54 2.65
N PHE A 285 -10.82 5.05 1.95
CA PHE A 285 -9.86 4.21 1.21
C PHE A 285 -8.61 3.93 2.00
#